data_270d0cf5d2c9c09bd799d73927e76f15
#
_entry.id   270d0cf5d2c9c09bd799d73927e76f15
#
_cell.length_a   1.000
_cell.length_b   1.000
_cell.length_c   1.000
_cell.angle_alpha   90.00
_cell.angle_beta   90.00
_cell.angle_gamma   90.00
#
_symmetry.space_group_name_H-M   'P 1'
#
loop_
_entity.id
_entity.type
_entity.pdbx_description
1 polymer ?
#
loop_
_entity_poly.entity_id
_entity_poly.type
_entity_poly.pdbx_seq_one_letter_code
_entity_poly.pdbx_strand_id
1 'polypeptide(L)'
;MTSEDDPSLPEWLRDAHAETLGIRAGIARTGEGEHGEPIFTTSSYVFDSAADAAARFSGDTGGNVYSRYTNPTVRTFEERLAALENAESAVGTASGMSAILATCMAFLTHGDHVVCSRDVFGSTVGLFDKYLPRMGVSVSFVPLGDLDAWRAAATPKTKLFYCETPSNPICEVADIRALAAIAGEFEARLVVDNCFCTPALQKPL
;
A
#
# COMPACT_ATOMS: atom_id res chain seq x y z
N MET A 1 10.04 13.25 -2.58
CA MET A 1 9.73 14.18 -1.47
C MET A 1 10.57 13.73 -0.29
N THR A 2 11.31 14.62 0.34
CA THR A 2 12.01 14.32 1.59
C THR A 2 11.02 14.40 2.75
N SER A 3 11.30 13.77 3.90
CA SER A 3 10.46 13.82 5.10
C SER A 3 10.15 15.25 5.60
N GLU A 4 10.91 16.24 5.11
CA GLU A 4 10.74 17.66 5.41
C GLU A 4 9.42 18.25 4.88
N ASP A 5 8.80 17.64 3.87
CA ASP A 5 7.62 18.19 3.17
C ASP A 5 6.31 17.46 3.50
N ASP A 6 6.30 16.47 4.42
CA ASP A 6 5.07 15.78 4.81
C ASP A 6 4.27 16.58 5.85
N PRO A 7 3.16 17.24 5.44
CA PRO A 7 2.34 18.03 6.36
C PRO A 7 1.58 17.18 7.40
N SER A 8 1.53 15.87 7.23
CA SER A 8 0.82 14.95 8.15
C SER A 8 1.65 14.62 9.40
N LEU A 9 2.99 14.76 9.31
CA LEU A 9 3.88 14.49 10.44
C LEU A 9 4.02 15.74 11.34
N PRO A 10 3.93 15.59 12.67
CA PRO A 10 4.30 16.63 13.60
C PRO A 10 5.73 17.12 13.34
N GLU A 11 5.97 18.44 13.50
CA GLU A 11 7.27 19.08 13.20
C GLU A 11 8.46 18.33 13.85
N TRP A 12 8.30 17.88 15.09
CA TRP A 12 9.34 17.16 15.84
C TRP A 12 9.66 15.75 15.33
N LEU A 13 8.84 15.21 14.40
CA LEU A 13 9.07 13.90 13.77
C LEU A 13 9.62 14.00 12.34
N ARG A 14 9.63 15.17 11.72
CA ARG A 14 10.03 15.32 10.30
C ARG A 14 11.47 14.89 10.05
N ASP A 15 12.37 15.19 10.99
CA ASP A 15 13.79 14.81 10.90
C ASP A 15 14.12 13.56 11.73
N ALA A 16 13.11 12.82 12.18
CA ALA A 16 13.33 11.68 13.04
C ALA A 16 13.85 10.47 12.26
N HIS A 17 14.78 9.74 12.86
CA HIS A 17 15.25 8.47 12.33
C HIS A 17 14.15 7.40 12.32
N ALA A 18 14.32 6.38 11.46
CA ALA A 18 13.33 5.30 11.27
C ALA A 18 12.93 4.61 12.57
N GLU A 19 13.86 4.45 13.52
CA GLU A 19 13.58 3.85 14.83
C GLU A 19 12.60 4.72 15.65
N THR A 20 12.73 6.04 15.59
CA THR A 20 11.81 6.97 16.25
C THR A 20 10.46 7.01 15.54
N LEU A 21 10.45 7.07 14.21
CA LEU A 21 9.22 7.00 13.41
C LEU A 21 8.47 5.69 13.68
N GLY A 22 9.18 4.56 13.73
CA GLY A 22 8.62 3.24 14.02
C GLY A 22 7.92 3.13 15.38
N ILE A 23 8.25 4.00 16.32
CA ILE A 23 7.66 4.02 17.66
C ILE A 23 6.64 5.15 17.85
N ARG A 24 6.81 6.30 17.17
CA ARG A 24 6.09 7.54 17.48
C ARG A 24 5.15 8.04 16.41
N ALA A 25 5.36 7.70 15.14
CA ALA A 25 4.49 8.15 14.08
C ALA A 25 3.07 7.54 14.23
N GLY A 26 2.05 8.33 13.93
CA GLY A 26 0.65 7.93 13.99
C GLY A 26 0.05 7.84 15.41
N ILE A 27 0.79 8.16 16.49
CA ILE A 27 0.22 8.12 17.84
C ILE A 27 -0.62 9.35 18.10
N ALA A 28 -1.93 9.16 18.22
CA ALA A 28 -2.86 10.13 18.77
C ALA A 28 -3.19 9.70 20.19
N ARG A 29 -2.68 10.43 21.19
CA ARG A 29 -2.96 10.17 22.61
C ARG A 29 -4.40 10.44 22.96
N THR A 30 -4.95 9.64 23.87
CA THR A 30 -6.26 9.89 24.46
C THR A 30 -6.17 10.90 25.62
N GLY A 31 -7.29 11.18 26.27
CA GLY A 31 -7.32 12.02 27.47
C GLY A 31 -6.59 11.43 28.70
N GLU A 32 -6.22 10.13 28.63
CA GLU A 32 -5.52 9.45 29.72
C GLU A 32 -4.00 9.71 29.74
N GLY A 33 -3.42 10.27 28.66
CA GLY A 33 -2.00 10.62 28.57
C GLY A 33 -1.07 9.41 28.52
N GLU A 34 -1.52 8.31 27.97
CA GLU A 34 -0.78 7.05 27.83
C GLU A 34 0.52 7.22 27.04
N HIS A 35 1.54 6.44 27.40
CA HIS A 35 2.85 6.48 26.72
C HIS A 35 2.85 5.72 25.40
N GLY A 36 2.26 4.52 25.36
CA GLY A 36 2.09 3.69 24.15
C GLY A 36 0.68 3.83 23.59
N GLU A 37 0.49 3.47 22.32
CA GLU A 37 -0.82 3.51 21.69
C GLU A 37 -1.79 2.50 22.30
N PRO A 38 -3.04 2.90 22.62
CA PRO A 38 -4.07 1.98 23.07
C PRO A 38 -4.62 1.13 21.92
N ILE A 39 -5.16 -0.04 22.25
CA ILE A 39 -5.85 -0.90 21.29
C ILE A 39 -7.36 -0.67 21.38
N PHE A 40 -7.96 -0.15 20.31
CA PHE A 40 -9.40 0.09 20.21
C PHE A 40 -10.10 -1.14 19.63
N THR A 41 -10.75 -1.94 20.46
CA THR A 41 -11.44 -3.18 20.07
C THR A 41 -12.90 -2.95 19.70
N THR A 42 -13.41 -1.73 19.86
CA THR A 42 -14.81 -1.39 19.57
C THR A 42 -15.12 -1.49 18.09
N SER A 43 -16.37 -1.88 17.74
CA SER A 43 -16.86 -1.86 16.35
C SER A 43 -17.56 -0.55 15.99
N SER A 44 -18.09 0.18 16.96
CA SER A 44 -18.88 1.41 16.72
C SER A 44 -18.53 2.48 17.75
N TYR A 45 -18.93 3.70 17.46
CA TYR A 45 -18.61 4.89 18.26
C TYR A 45 -19.91 5.62 18.67
N VAL A 46 -19.82 6.36 19.75
CA VAL A 46 -20.93 7.18 20.27
C VAL A 46 -20.89 8.56 19.60
N PHE A 47 -22.05 9.12 19.34
CA PHE A 47 -22.23 10.44 18.75
C PHE A 47 -22.93 11.36 19.75
N ASP A 48 -22.60 12.65 19.75
CA ASP A 48 -23.20 13.63 20.64
C ASP A 48 -24.66 13.94 20.25
N SER A 49 -25.01 13.77 18.98
CA SER A 49 -26.35 13.97 18.45
C SER A 49 -26.57 13.22 17.13
N ALA A 50 -27.84 13.11 16.72
CA ALA A 50 -28.17 12.59 15.38
C ALA A 50 -27.58 13.47 14.24
N ALA A 51 -27.46 14.78 14.46
CA ALA A 51 -26.84 15.68 13.50
C ALA A 51 -25.33 15.45 13.40
N ASP A 52 -24.62 15.23 14.52
CA ASP A 52 -23.22 14.85 14.54
C ASP A 52 -23.01 13.51 13.82
N ALA A 53 -23.83 12.51 14.10
CA ALA A 53 -23.77 11.24 13.38
C ALA A 53 -23.91 11.43 11.86
N ALA A 54 -24.93 12.16 11.42
CA ALA A 54 -25.15 12.43 10.01
C ALA A 54 -23.96 13.11 9.34
N ALA A 55 -23.39 14.13 9.98
CA ALA A 55 -22.25 14.88 9.47
C ALA A 55 -20.97 14.01 9.37
N ARG A 56 -20.75 13.08 10.31
CA ARG A 56 -19.61 12.15 10.23
C ARG A 56 -19.82 11.07 9.16
N PHE A 57 -21.05 10.56 9.01
CA PHE A 57 -21.33 9.57 7.96
C PHE A 57 -21.30 10.15 6.54
N SER A 58 -21.64 11.44 6.37
CA SER A 58 -21.52 12.15 5.09
C SER A 58 -20.08 12.57 4.77
N GLY A 59 -19.19 12.59 5.76
CA GLY A 59 -17.82 13.10 5.62
C GLY A 59 -17.70 14.62 5.76
N ASP A 60 -18.75 15.32 6.14
CA ASP A 60 -18.74 16.78 6.38
C ASP A 60 -17.90 17.14 7.62
N THR A 61 -17.82 16.22 8.58
CA THR A 61 -16.94 16.35 9.76
C THR A 61 -16.09 15.09 9.94
N GLY A 62 -14.85 15.29 10.38
CA GLY A 62 -13.96 14.18 10.72
C GLY A 62 -14.43 13.42 11.96
N GLY A 63 -13.99 12.18 12.11
CA GLY A 63 -14.27 11.35 13.28
C GLY A 63 -14.47 9.88 12.94
N ASN A 64 -14.55 9.06 14.00
CA ASN A 64 -14.79 7.63 13.83
C ASN A 64 -16.29 7.36 13.79
N VAL A 65 -16.72 6.48 12.89
CA VAL A 65 -18.12 6.07 12.74
C VAL A 65 -18.32 4.58 12.98
N TYR A 66 -17.47 3.76 12.39
CA TYR A 66 -17.50 2.30 12.50
C TYR A 66 -16.13 1.73 12.13
N SER A 67 -15.63 0.75 12.89
CA SER A 67 -14.25 0.29 12.79
C SER A 67 -13.84 -0.30 11.44
N ARG A 68 -14.79 -0.72 10.61
CA ARG A 68 -14.51 -1.12 9.22
C ARG A 68 -14.05 0.04 8.34
N TYR A 69 -14.50 1.27 8.63
CA TYR A 69 -14.12 2.49 7.90
C TYR A 69 -12.97 3.22 8.58
N THR A 70 -13.06 3.39 9.91
CA THR A 70 -12.09 4.15 10.69
C THR A 70 -11.91 3.51 12.08
N ASN A 71 -10.68 3.19 12.41
CA ASN A 71 -10.32 2.70 13.75
C ASN A 71 -8.99 3.32 14.16
N PRO A 72 -8.86 3.91 15.36
CA PRO A 72 -7.62 4.57 15.77
C PRO A 72 -6.39 3.66 15.75
N THR A 73 -6.53 2.38 16.10
CA THR A 73 -5.43 1.41 16.04
C THR A 73 -4.96 1.16 14.61
N VAL A 74 -5.91 0.97 13.67
CA VAL A 74 -5.59 0.77 12.24
C VAL A 74 -4.96 2.04 11.67
N ARG A 75 -5.51 3.21 11.97
CA ARG A 75 -4.96 4.49 11.54
C ARG A 75 -3.52 4.69 12.03
N THR A 76 -3.23 4.37 13.30
CA THR A 76 -1.84 4.44 13.82
C THR A 76 -0.89 3.57 13.01
N PHE A 77 -1.31 2.37 12.62
CA PHE A 77 -0.52 1.50 11.74
C PHE A 77 -0.32 2.12 10.36
N GLU A 78 -1.38 2.63 9.73
CA GLU A 78 -1.36 3.22 8.39
C GLU A 78 -0.46 4.46 8.35
N GLU A 79 -0.63 5.41 9.25
CA GLU A 79 0.19 6.63 9.34
C GLU A 79 1.66 6.30 9.65
N ARG A 80 1.92 5.31 10.50
CA ARG A 80 3.29 4.88 10.82
C ARG A 80 3.98 4.23 9.63
N LEU A 81 3.28 3.36 8.91
CA LEU A 81 3.83 2.73 7.71
C LEU A 81 4.07 3.74 6.61
N ALA A 82 3.14 4.65 6.38
CA ALA A 82 3.31 5.74 5.42
C ALA A 82 4.55 6.59 5.74
N ALA A 83 4.73 6.97 7.00
CA ALA A 83 5.92 7.72 7.45
C ALA A 83 7.24 6.95 7.25
N LEU A 84 7.23 5.64 7.49
CA LEU A 84 8.42 4.80 7.29
C LEU A 84 8.77 4.60 5.82
N GLU A 85 7.78 4.51 4.93
CA GLU A 85 7.94 4.36 3.48
C GLU A 85 8.14 5.68 2.74
N ASN A 86 7.99 6.84 3.39
CA ASN A 86 7.88 8.17 2.78
C ASN A 86 6.69 8.25 1.80
N ALA A 87 5.61 7.56 2.12
CA ALA A 87 4.39 7.49 1.32
C ALA A 87 3.41 8.59 1.70
N GLU A 88 2.60 9.03 0.74
CA GLU A 88 1.50 9.97 0.99
C GLU A 88 0.44 9.39 1.95
N SER A 89 0.16 8.10 1.83
CA SER A 89 -0.79 7.38 2.68
C SER A 89 -0.57 5.87 2.64
N ALA A 90 -1.19 5.16 3.57
CA ALA A 90 -1.25 3.70 3.57
C ALA A 90 -2.67 3.23 3.90
N VAL A 91 -3.01 2.03 3.47
CA VAL A 91 -4.30 1.37 3.76
C VAL A 91 -4.04 -0.01 4.35
N GLY A 92 -4.49 -0.22 5.57
CA GLY A 92 -4.40 -1.51 6.24
C GLY A 92 -5.41 -2.51 5.68
N THR A 93 -4.96 -3.73 5.40
CA THR A 93 -5.81 -4.83 4.94
C THR A 93 -5.67 -6.05 5.85
N ALA A 94 -6.61 -7.01 5.74
CA ALA A 94 -6.61 -8.21 6.58
C ALA A 94 -5.45 -9.18 6.27
N SER A 95 -4.80 -9.05 5.10
CA SER A 95 -3.66 -9.88 4.69
C SER A 95 -2.95 -9.25 3.49
N GLY A 96 -1.69 -9.66 3.23
CA GLY A 96 -0.96 -9.27 2.02
C GLY A 96 -1.71 -9.62 0.73
N MET A 97 -2.33 -10.80 0.67
CA MET A 97 -3.15 -11.18 -0.51
C MET A 97 -4.37 -10.29 -0.68
N SER A 98 -4.96 -9.79 0.41
CA SER A 98 -6.03 -8.77 0.34
C SER A 98 -5.52 -7.44 -0.19
N ALA A 99 -4.30 -7.04 0.19
CA ALA A 99 -3.66 -5.84 -0.34
C ALA A 99 -3.43 -5.95 -1.84
N ILE A 100 -2.88 -7.07 -2.31
CA ILE A 100 -2.64 -7.32 -3.74
C ILE A 100 -3.95 -7.31 -4.53
N LEU A 101 -4.97 -8.03 -4.05
CA LEU A 101 -6.28 -8.05 -4.71
C LEU A 101 -6.92 -6.66 -4.74
N ALA A 102 -6.91 -5.93 -3.62
CA ALA A 102 -7.46 -4.59 -3.53
C ALA A 102 -6.76 -3.62 -4.50
N THR A 103 -5.43 -3.71 -4.61
CA THR A 103 -4.65 -2.94 -5.59
C THR A 103 -5.08 -3.26 -7.03
N CYS A 104 -5.22 -4.55 -7.37
CA CYS A 104 -5.72 -4.95 -8.68
C CYS A 104 -7.13 -4.39 -8.95
N MET A 105 -8.04 -4.51 -7.97
CA MET A 105 -9.41 -4.00 -8.10
C MET A 105 -9.49 -2.48 -8.21
N ALA A 106 -8.55 -1.75 -7.61
CA ALA A 106 -8.52 -0.29 -7.66
C ALA A 106 -8.06 0.26 -9.01
N PHE A 107 -7.17 -0.46 -9.70
CA PHE A 107 -6.50 0.05 -10.90
C PHE A 107 -6.81 -0.69 -12.21
N LEU A 108 -7.51 -1.83 -12.14
CA LEU A 108 -7.78 -2.67 -13.30
C LEU A 108 -9.27 -2.77 -13.57
N THR A 109 -9.61 -2.77 -14.86
CA THR A 109 -10.95 -3.04 -15.38
C THR A 109 -10.89 -4.12 -16.46
N HIS A 110 -12.07 -4.58 -16.88
CA HIS A 110 -12.18 -5.54 -18.01
C HIS A 110 -11.48 -5.00 -19.26
N GLY A 111 -10.62 -5.80 -19.85
CA GLY A 111 -9.85 -5.47 -21.05
C GLY A 111 -8.45 -4.94 -20.76
N ASP A 112 -8.10 -4.65 -19.52
CA ASP A 112 -6.76 -4.21 -19.11
C ASP A 112 -5.75 -5.36 -19.12
N HIS A 113 -4.48 -4.98 -19.01
CA HIS A 113 -3.34 -5.88 -19.04
C HIS A 113 -2.38 -5.59 -17.87
N VAL A 114 -1.77 -6.65 -17.35
CA VAL A 114 -0.73 -6.60 -16.31
C VAL A 114 0.53 -7.29 -16.82
N VAL A 115 1.69 -6.67 -16.63
CA VAL A 115 2.99 -7.36 -16.74
C VAL A 115 3.45 -7.71 -15.32
N CYS A 116 3.69 -8.98 -15.05
CA CYS A 116 4.04 -9.49 -13.73
C CYS A 116 5.35 -10.25 -13.77
N SER A 117 6.22 -10.06 -12.76
CA SER A 117 7.33 -11.00 -12.58
C SER A 117 6.79 -12.42 -12.36
N ARG A 118 7.45 -13.42 -12.97
CA ARG A 118 7.15 -14.82 -12.66
C ARG A 118 7.69 -15.26 -11.30
N ASP A 119 8.62 -14.50 -10.75
CA ASP A 119 9.34 -14.79 -9.52
C ASP A 119 8.67 -14.07 -8.34
N VAL A 120 7.38 -14.30 -8.15
CA VAL A 120 6.54 -13.78 -7.07
C VAL A 120 5.95 -14.93 -6.26
N PHE A 121 5.43 -14.63 -5.08
CA PHE A 121 4.80 -15.62 -4.21
C PHE A 121 3.73 -16.44 -4.94
N GLY A 122 3.70 -17.76 -4.71
CA GLY A 122 2.86 -18.69 -5.47
C GLY A 122 1.37 -18.36 -5.43
N SER A 123 0.85 -17.78 -4.33
CA SER A 123 -0.55 -17.36 -4.27
C SER A 123 -0.81 -16.11 -5.14
N THR A 124 0.19 -15.23 -5.31
CA THR A 124 0.12 -14.10 -6.24
C THR A 124 0.07 -14.61 -7.68
N VAL A 125 0.90 -15.60 -8.04
CA VAL A 125 0.80 -16.27 -9.34
C VAL A 125 -0.60 -16.83 -9.55
N GLY A 126 -1.14 -17.55 -8.55
CA GLY A 126 -2.50 -18.10 -8.59
C GLY A 126 -3.58 -17.05 -8.79
N LEU A 127 -3.47 -15.89 -8.13
CA LEU A 127 -4.37 -14.76 -8.30
C LEU A 127 -4.33 -14.23 -9.74
N PHE A 128 -3.14 -14.02 -10.27
CA PHE A 128 -2.94 -13.39 -11.58
C PHE A 128 -3.25 -14.35 -12.74
N ASP A 129 -2.91 -15.61 -12.61
CA ASP A 129 -3.13 -16.62 -13.65
C ASP A 129 -4.58 -17.13 -13.71
N LYS A 130 -5.24 -17.28 -12.54
CA LYS A 130 -6.55 -17.94 -12.46
C LYS A 130 -7.73 -16.99 -12.22
N TYR A 131 -7.52 -15.90 -11.47
CA TYR A 131 -8.63 -15.05 -11.04
C TYR A 131 -8.73 -13.76 -11.85
N LEU A 132 -7.64 -13.06 -12.15
CA LEU A 132 -7.68 -11.86 -12.98
C LEU A 132 -8.24 -12.11 -14.39
N PRO A 133 -7.93 -13.23 -15.08
CA PRO A 133 -8.55 -13.53 -16.37
C PRO A 133 -10.07 -13.71 -16.32
N ARG A 134 -10.63 -14.17 -15.19
CA ARG A 134 -12.10 -14.26 -15.01
C ARG A 134 -12.75 -12.88 -14.92
N MET A 135 -11.99 -11.86 -14.58
CA MET A 135 -12.41 -10.46 -14.55
C MET A 135 -12.15 -9.76 -15.90
N GLY A 136 -11.63 -10.50 -16.89
CA GLY A 136 -11.29 -9.98 -18.21
C GLY A 136 -9.98 -9.23 -18.28
N VAL A 137 -9.11 -9.39 -17.29
CA VAL A 137 -7.76 -8.79 -17.25
C VAL A 137 -6.76 -9.83 -17.75
N SER A 138 -5.95 -9.47 -18.74
CA SER A 138 -4.86 -10.33 -19.24
C SER A 138 -3.56 -10.12 -18.45
N VAL A 139 -2.74 -11.16 -18.34
CA VAL A 139 -1.48 -11.11 -17.62
C VAL A 139 -0.36 -11.72 -18.44
N SER A 140 0.78 -11.03 -18.52
CA SER A 140 2.03 -11.54 -19.08
C SER A 140 3.07 -11.70 -17.98
N PHE A 141 3.63 -12.92 -17.86
CA PHE A 141 4.68 -13.20 -16.89
C PHE A 141 6.06 -13.13 -17.54
N VAL A 142 6.97 -12.39 -16.92
CA VAL A 142 8.33 -12.15 -17.40
C VAL A 142 9.38 -12.47 -16.30
N PRO A 143 10.64 -12.77 -16.64
CA PRO A 143 11.70 -12.87 -15.62
C PRO A 143 11.92 -11.53 -14.92
N LEU A 144 12.21 -11.56 -13.60
CA LEU A 144 12.35 -10.34 -12.79
C LEU A 144 13.48 -9.43 -13.30
N GLY A 145 14.66 -10.00 -13.58
CA GLY A 145 15.86 -9.25 -13.99
C GLY A 145 15.94 -8.89 -15.48
N ASP A 146 15.01 -9.33 -16.33
CA ASP A 146 15.06 -9.10 -17.78
C ASP A 146 14.22 -7.87 -18.18
N LEU A 147 14.83 -6.68 -18.12
CA LEU A 147 14.16 -5.40 -18.43
C LEU A 147 13.64 -5.32 -19.87
N ASP A 148 14.29 -6.01 -20.82
CA ASP A 148 13.83 -6.04 -22.21
C ASP A 148 12.55 -6.88 -22.33
N ALA A 149 12.46 -7.99 -21.59
CA ALA A 149 11.22 -8.79 -21.52
C ALA A 149 10.05 -8.00 -20.92
N TRP A 150 10.30 -7.18 -19.87
CA TRP A 150 9.28 -6.30 -19.29
C TRP A 150 8.72 -5.33 -20.33
N ARG A 151 9.61 -4.65 -21.09
CA ARG A 151 9.21 -3.71 -22.13
C ARG A 151 8.49 -4.40 -23.29
N ALA A 152 8.99 -5.56 -23.72
CA ALA A 152 8.43 -6.31 -24.85
C ALA A 152 7.04 -6.91 -24.53
N ALA A 153 6.77 -7.26 -23.28
CA ALA A 153 5.48 -7.79 -22.84
C ALA A 153 4.41 -6.70 -22.69
N ALA A 154 4.79 -5.44 -22.55
CA ALA A 154 3.86 -4.34 -22.38
C ALA A 154 3.05 -4.07 -23.65
N THR A 155 1.81 -3.63 -23.47
CA THR A 155 0.87 -3.29 -24.52
C THR A 155 0.20 -1.95 -24.20
N PRO A 156 -0.51 -1.31 -25.16
CA PRO A 156 -1.30 -0.11 -24.85
C PRO A 156 -2.40 -0.32 -23.78
N LYS A 157 -2.73 -1.57 -23.47
CA LYS A 157 -3.69 -1.94 -22.42
C LYS A 157 -3.04 -2.18 -21.08
N THR A 158 -1.72 -2.14 -20.97
CA THR A 158 -0.99 -2.36 -19.72
C THR A 158 -1.28 -1.22 -18.75
N LYS A 159 -1.77 -1.55 -17.56
CA LYS A 159 -2.08 -0.61 -16.49
C LYS A 159 -1.23 -0.83 -15.25
N LEU A 160 -0.76 -2.06 -15.04
CA LEU A 160 0.11 -2.41 -13.93
C LEU A 160 1.34 -3.18 -14.41
N PHE A 161 2.48 -2.85 -13.81
CA PHE A 161 3.67 -3.66 -13.71
C PHE A 161 3.75 -4.12 -12.25
N TYR A 162 3.87 -5.43 -12.02
CA TYR A 162 3.91 -5.99 -10.68
C TYR A 162 5.17 -6.84 -10.46
N CYS A 163 5.91 -6.53 -9.41
CA CYS A 163 7.06 -7.35 -8.99
C CYS A 163 7.06 -7.55 -7.48
N GLU A 164 7.72 -8.62 -7.04
CA GLU A 164 8.12 -8.85 -5.66
C GLU A 164 9.65 -8.79 -5.59
N THR A 165 10.19 -7.96 -4.71
CA THR A 165 11.65 -7.82 -4.59
C THR A 165 12.04 -7.50 -3.15
N PRO A 166 12.92 -8.32 -2.52
CA PRO A 166 13.47 -9.59 -3.04
C PRO A 166 12.37 -10.62 -3.33
N SER A 167 12.54 -11.39 -4.41
CA SER A 167 11.54 -12.34 -4.88
C SER A 167 11.40 -13.57 -3.95
N ASN A 168 10.21 -14.15 -3.89
CA ASN A 168 9.93 -15.32 -3.06
C ASN A 168 9.80 -16.60 -3.92
N PRO A 169 10.62 -17.65 -3.73
CA PRO A 169 11.57 -17.85 -2.61
C PRO A 169 13.04 -17.58 -2.96
N ILE A 170 13.38 -17.19 -4.18
CA ILE A 170 14.77 -17.19 -4.67
C ILE A 170 15.56 -15.94 -4.30
N CYS A 171 14.92 -14.92 -3.70
CA CYS A 171 15.54 -13.68 -3.23
C CYS A 171 16.26 -12.87 -4.32
N GLU A 172 15.84 -12.96 -5.57
CA GLU A 172 16.33 -12.09 -6.64
C GLU A 172 15.88 -10.64 -6.40
N VAL A 173 16.79 -9.69 -6.65
CA VAL A 173 16.55 -8.26 -6.40
C VAL A 173 16.34 -7.53 -7.73
N ALA A 174 15.25 -6.77 -7.82
CA ALA A 174 14.92 -5.97 -8.99
C ALA A 174 15.57 -4.58 -8.95
N ASP A 175 15.86 -4.03 -10.12
CA ASP A 175 16.08 -2.59 -10.28
C ASP A 175 14.73 -1.87 -10.36
N ILE A 176 14.22 -1.43 -9.19
CA ILE A 176 12.93 -0.77 -9.07
C ILE A 176 12.88 0.51 -9.91
N ARG A 177 13.98 1.27 -9.99
CA ARG A 177 14.03 2.51 -10.77
C ARG A 177 13.90 2.25 -12.27
N ALA A 178 14.59 1.22 -12.76
CA ALA A 178 14.50 0.82 -14.16
C ALA A 178 13.08 0.33 -14.50
N LEU A 179 12.45 -0.47 -13.62
CA LEU A 179 11.07 -0.92 -13.80
C LEU A 179 10.08 0.25 -13.75
N ALA A 180 10.26 1.22 -12.86
CA ALA A 180 9.44 2.42 -12.79
C ALA A 180 9.55 3.26 -14.07
N ALA A 181 10.77 3.40 -14.63
CA ALA A 181 10.96 4.08 -15.91
C ALA A 181 10.22 3.39 -17.04
N ILE A 182 10.30 2.05 -17.11
CA ILE A 182 9.57 1.26 -18.13
C ILE A 182 8.04 1.43 -17.94
N ALA A 183 7.54 1.34 -16.70
CA ALA A 183 6.12 1.54 -16.44
C ALA A 183 5.64 2.93 -16.90
N GLY A 184 6.47 3.96 -16.70
CA GLY A 184 6.22 5.33 -17.17
C GLY A 184 6.10 5.45 -18.69
N GLU A 185 6.85 4.66 -19.48
CA GLU A 185 6.77 4.63 -20.94
C GLU A 185 5.36 4.24 -21.43
N PHE A 186 4.60 3.50 -20.61
CA PHE A 186 3.26 2.98 -20.93
C PHE A 186 2.13 3.67 -20.14
N GLU A 187 2.43 4.74 -19.40
CA GLU A 187 1.48 5.39 -18.49
C GLU A 187 0.85 4.41 -17.48
N ALA A 188 1.60 3.36 -17.13
CA ALA A 188 1.21 2.32 -16.20
C ALA A 188 1.84 2.55 -14.81
N ARG A 189 1.27 1.92 -13.78
CA ARG A 189 1.79 1.98 -12.41
C ARG A 189 2.72 0.81 -12.15
N LEU A 190 3.82 1.06 -11.43
CA LEU A 190 4.62 0.00 -10.84
C LEU A 190 4.07 -0.32 -9.44
N VAL A 191 3.81 -1.58 -9.18
CA VAL A 191 3.43 -2.13 -7.87
C VAL A 191 4.56 -3.04 -7.40
N VAL A 192 5.10 -2.74 -6.22
CA VAL A 192 6.21 -3.50 -5.63
C VAL A 192 5.74 -4.17 -4.35
N ASP A 193 5.80 -5.49 -4.30
CA ASP A 193 5.67 -6.25 -3.06
C ASP A 193 7.02 -6.23 -2.33
N ASN A 194 7.08 -5.45 -1.23
CA ASN A 194 8.27 -5.23 -0.41
C ASN A 194 8.23 -6.05 0.90
N CYS A 195 7.49 -7.15 0.92
CA CYS A 195 7.23 -7.91 2.14
C CYS A 195 8.51 -8.37 2.85
N PHE A 196 9.55 -8.79 2.10
CA PHE A 196 10.78 -9.32 2.70
C PHE A 196 11.73 -8.25 3.25
N CYS A 197 11.87 -7.12 2.57
CA CYS A 197 12.80 -6.07 3.00
C CYS A 197 12.22 -5.14 4.06
N THR A 198 10.92 -4.87 4.02
CA THR A 198 10.30 -3.81 4.81
C THR A 198 10.92 -2.43 4.54
N PRO A 199 10.33 -1.32 5.00
CA PRO A 199 10.91 0.02 4.84
C PRO A 199 12.26 0.21 5.54
N ALA A 200 12.69 -0.75 6.36
CA ALA A 200 13.99 -0.68 7.02
C ALA A 200 15.17 -0.94 6.06
N LEU A 201 14.98 -1.78 5.03
CA LEU A 201 16.04 -2.17 4.10
C LEU A 201 15.79 -1.66 2.68
N GLN A 202 14.54 -1.48 2.28
CA GLN A 202 14.15 -1.04 0.93
C GLN A 202 12.92 -0.16 1.01
N LYS A 203 12.93 0.97 0.34
CA LYS A 203 11.82 1.89 0.18
C LYS A 203 11.54 2.06 -1.31
N PRO A 204 10.49 1.42 -1.83
CA PRO A 204 10.14 1.48 -3.26
C PRO A 204 9.61 2.84 -3.73
N LEU A 205 9.10 3.68 -2.81
CA LEU A 205 8.49 5.00 -3.06
C LEU A 205 9.49 6.15 -3.01
#